data_d76d3871c562245e9b984a992bd1fc76
#
_entry.id   d76d3871c562245e9b984a992bd1fc76
#
_cell.length_a   1.000
_cell.length_b   1.000
_cell.length_c   1.000
_cell.angle_alpha   90.00
_cell.angle_beta   90.00
_cell.angle_gamma   90.00
#
_symmetry.space_group_name_H-M   'P 1'
#
loop_
_entity.id
_entity.type
_entity.pdbx_description
1 polymer ?
#
loop_
_entity_poly.entity_id
_entity_poly.type
_entity_poly.pdbx_seq_one_letter_code
_entity_poly.pdbx_strand_id
1 'polypeptide(L)'
;MSVTRTFTVTVVSTGSGNKYFIDGVQQATLNLAENGTYKFDQSDSSNGNHPLRFSTTSGGTHSGGDQYTTGVTTNGTPGNAGAYTQIVVAASAPTLYYYCTNHSGMGGQANTVDDNTYGMWAWGTNEWGDQGPIEITLSGQSVATSLGALTIQTAVQITGQEAETDLGSLTTVQLTNVALTGLQAQTELGTFDNAGTL
;
A
#
# COMPACT_ATOMS: atom_id res chain seq x y z
N MET A 1 -9.65 7.50 -12.19
CA MET A 1 -8.87 6.58 -11.36
C MET A 1 -9.80 5.45 -10.93
N SER A 2 -9.36 4.20 -10.99
CA SER A 2 -10.17 3.08 -10.50
C SER A 2 -10.11 3.05 -8.97
N VAL A 3 -11.19 2.55 -8.33
CA VAL A 3 -11.22 2.38 -6.87
C VAL A 3 -10.37 1.16 -6.52
N THR A 4 -9.37 1.35 -5.67
CA THR A 4 -8.47 0.28 -5.21
C THR A 4 -9.21 -0.70 -4.29
N ARG A 5 -10.05 -0.17 -3.37
CA ARG A 5 -10.85 -0.98 -2.45
C ARG A 5 -12.11 -0.22 -2.03
N THR A 6 -13.22 -0.96 -1.91
CA THR A 6 -14.43 -0.47 -1.25
C THR A 6 -14.57 -1.15 0.11
N PHE A 7 -14.77 -0.35 1.15
CA PHE A 7 -15.11 -0.78 2.51
C PHE A 7 -16.61 -0.63 2.73
N THR A 8 -17.24 -1.63 3.28
CA THR A 8 -18.61 -1.51 3.77
C THR A 8 -18.62 -0.85 5.13
N VAL A 9 -19.38 0.21 5.30
CA VAL A 9 -19.53 0.92 6.57
C VAL A 9 -20.93 0.66 7.13
N THR A 10 -20.99 0.22 8.39
CA THR A 10 -22.23 0.13 9.16
C THR A 10 -22.06 0.78 10.51
N VAL A 11 -23.15 1.21 11.11
CA VAL A 11 -23.17 1.76 12.46
C VAL A 11 -23.92 0.80 13.38
N VAL A 12 -23.26 0.41 14.47
CA VAL A 12 -23.82 -0.48 15.47
C VAL A 12 -23.84 0.20 16.82
N SER A 13 -24.98 0.13 17.50
CA SER A 13 -25.10 0.58 18.89
C SER A 13 -24.45 -0.44 19.82
N THR A 14 -23.49 0.01 20.60
CA THR A 14 -22.76 -0.81 21.57
C THR A 14 -23.01 -0.30 22.98
N GLY A 15 -22.53 -1.02 24.00
CA GLY A 15 -22.57 -0.54 25.38
C GLY A 15 -21.83 0.77 25.64
N SER A 16 -20.98 1.21 24.67
CA SER A 16 -20.23 2.47 24.70
C SER A 16 -20.69 3.47 23.64
N GLY A 17 -21.94 3.39 23.21
CA GLY A 17 -22.53 4.23 22.16
C GLY A 17 -22.36 3.67 20.75
N ASN A 18 -22.78 4.45 19.76
CA ASN A 18 -22.69 4.05 18.35
C ASN A 18 -21.23 4.00 17.89
N LYS A 19 -20.88 2.96 17.14
CA LYS A 19 -19.53 2.74 16.58
C LYS A 19 -19.63 2.42 15.09
N TYR A 20 -18.64 2.88 14.33
CA TYR A 20 -18.46 2.39 12.98
C TYR A 20 -17.90 0.97 12.99
N PHE A 21 -18.48 0.15 12.14
CA PHE A 21 -17.96 -1.16 11.77
C PHE A 21 -17.55 -1.08 10.31
N ILE A 22 -16.27 -1.33 10.06
CA ILE A 22 -15.70 -1.36 8.71
C ILE A 22 -15.49 -2.82 8.33
N ASP A 23 -16.16 -3.27 7.27
CA ASP A 23 -16.19 -4.68 6.88
C ASP A 23 -16.52 -5.62 8.04
N GLY A 24 -17.43 -5.20 8.91
CA GLY A 24 -17.88 -5.97 10.09
C GLY A 24 -16.97 -5.89 11.32
N VAL A 25 -15.88 -5.13 11.28
CA VAL A 25 -14.96 -4.96 12.41
C VAL A 25 -15.19 -3.60 13.07
N GLN A 26 -15.46 -3.63 14.39
CA GLN A 26 -15.67 -2.42 15.19
C GLN A 26 -14.41 -1.57 15.19
N GLN A 27 -14.56 -0.28 14.80
CA GLN A 27 -13.49 0.73 14.83
C GLN A 27 -12.16 0.18 14.25
N ALA A 28 -12.24 -0.56 13.14
CA ALA A 28 -11.10 -1.22 12.51
C ALA A 28 -9.94 -0.24 12.29
N THR A 29 -8.73 -0.64 12.64
CA THR A 29 -7.53 0.03 12.18
C THR A 29 -7.29 -0.34 10.72
N LEU A 30 -7.24 0.66 9.87
CA LEU A 30 -7.08 0.49 8.42
C LEU A 30 -5.64 0.77 8.03
N ASN A 31 -5.19 0.12 6.96
CA ASN A 31 -3.96 0.45 6.27
C ASN A 31 -4.32 0.86 4.84
N LEU A 32 -4.04 2.10 4.51
CA LEU A 32 -4.35 2.70 3.23
C LEU A 32 -3.02 3.03 2.53
N ALA A 33 -2.75 2.40 1.39
CA ALA A 33 -1.55 2.71 0.62
C ALA A 33 -1.65 4.12 0.01
N GLU A 34 -0.56 4.82 -0.02
CA GLU A 34 -0.43 6.10 -0.73
C GLU A 34 -0.78 5.88 -2.21
N ASN A 35 -1.30 6.91 -2.85
CA ASN A 35 -1.81 6.89 -4.22
C ASN A 35 -3.02 5.95 -4.46
N GLY A 36 -3.39 5.13 -3.47
CA GLY A 36 -4.58 4.27 -3.53
C GLY A 36 -5.88 5.07 -3.40
N THR A 37 -6.95 4.55 -4.03
CA THR A 37 -8.31 5.11 -3.95
C THR A 37 -9.19 4.20 -3.13
N TYR A 38 -9.70 4.69 -2.02
CA TYR A 38 -10.51 3.93 -1.07
C TYR A 38 -11.89 4.53 -0.92
N LYS A 39 -12.91 3.71 -1.15
CA LYS A 39 -14.32 4.09 -1.02
C LYS A 39 -14.90 3.50 0.25
N PHE A 40 -15.50 4.33 1.07
CA PHE A 40 -16.24 3.96 2.27
C PHE A 40 -17.73 4.04 1.93
N ASP A 41 -18.32 2.89 1.65
CA ASP A 41 -19.73 2.79 1.27
C ASP A 41 -20.61 2.99 2.51
N GLN A 42 -21.37 4.07 2.52
CA GLN A 42 -22.30 4.47 3.59
C GLN A 42 -23.76 4.29 3.18
N SER A 43 -24.05 3.39 2.22
CA SER A 43 -25.40 3.16 1.72
C SER A 43 -26.30 2.44 2.72
N ASP A 44 -25.72 1.69 3.67
CA ASP A 44 -26.49 1.01 4.71
C ASP A 44 -27.25 2.01 5.57
N SER A 45 -28.54 1.73 5.86
CA SER A 45 -29.44 2.64 6.58
C SER A 45 -28.96 3.01 7.99
N SER A 46 -28.12 2.16 8.62
CA SER A 46 -27.53 2.45 9.92
C SER A 46 -26.61 3.67 9.90
N ASN A 47 -26.08 4.06 8.71
CA ASN A 47 -25.29 5.27 8.55
C ASN A 47 -26.10 6.57 8.58
N GLY A 48 -27.43 6.49 8.69
CA GLY A 48 -28.29 7.67 8.76
C GLY A 48 -27.85 8.63 9.87
N ASN A 49 -27.59 9.90 9.51
CA ASN A 49 -27.03 10.92 10.42
C ASN A 49 -25.61 10.63 10.96
N HIS A 50 -24.85 9.76 10.28
CA HIS A 50 -23.48 9.44 10.65
C HIS A 50 -22.49 9.67 9.48
N PRO A 51 -22.23 10.92 9.07
CA PRO A 51 -21.28 11.18 8.00
C PRO A 51 -19.83 10.82 8.42
N LEU A 52 -19.18 9.93 7.70
CA LEU A 52 -17.77 9.57 7.90
C LEU A 52 -16.87 10.62 7.25
N ARG A 53 -15.89 11.12 7.97
CA ARG A 53 -14.85 12.04 7.51
C ARG A 53 -13.50 11.63 8.08
N PHE A 54 -12.44 12.28 7.61
CA PHE A 54 -11.06 12.07 8.04
C PHE A 54 -10.50 13.30 8.76
N SER A 55 -9.54 13.06 9.65
CA SER A 55 -8.77 14.08 10.36
C SER A 55 -7.37 13.53 10.66
N THR A 56 -6.42 14.40 10.92
CA THR A 56 -5.10 14.05 11.50
C THR A 56 -5.15 13.92 13.02
N THR A 57 -6.26 14.28 13.63
CA THR A 57 -6.47 14.21 15.08
C THR A 57 -7.43 13.07 15.41
N SER A 58 -7.09 12.22 16.38
CA SER A 58 -7.99 11.19 16.89
C SER A 58 -9.28 11.83 17.44
N GLY A 59 -10.43 11.33 16.96
CA GLY A 59 -11.73 11.93 17.29
C GLY A 59 -12.12 13.14 16.43
N GLY A 60 -11.25 13.57 15.53
CA GLY A 60 -11.54 14.61 14.54
C GLY A 60 -11.89 15.95 15.19
N THR A 61 -12.92 16.62 14.66
CA THR A 61 -13.39 17.92 15.14
C THR A 61 -13.91 17.89 16.58
N HIS A 62 -14.31 16.75 17.11
CA HIS A 62 -14.74 16.60 18.51
C HIS A 62 -13.58 16.67 19.50
N SER A 63 -12.34 16.51 19.01
CA SER A 63 -11.10 16.59 19.81
C SER A 63 -10.24 17.80 19.44
N GLY A 64 -10.84 18.82 18.84
CA GLY A 64 -10.16 20.05 18.44
C GLY A 64 -9.32 19.95 17.18
N GLY A 65 -9.45 18.87 16.42
CA GLY A 65 -8.82 18.73 15.12
C GLY A 65 -9.65 19.29 13.97
N ASP A 66 -9.01 19.45 12.82
CA ASP A 66 -9.67 19.86 11.59
C ASP A 66 -10.04 18.65 10.72
N GLN A 67 -11.03 18.84 9.86
CA GLN A 67 -11.34 17.85 8.85
C GLN A 67 -10.24 17.80 7.79
N TYR A 68 -9.71 16.62 7.54
CA TYR A 68 -8.79 16.37 6.44
C TYR A 68 -9.57 16.24 5.12
N THR A 69 -9.25 17.08 4.15
CA THR A 69 -9.98 17.19 2.88
C THR A 69 -9.15 16.82 1.65
N THR A 70 -7.82 16.67 1.80
CA THR A 70 -6.94 16.37 0.67
C THR A 70 -7.29 15.01 0.07
N GLY A 71 -7.65 15.00 -1.22
CA GLY A 71 -8.07 13.79 -1.93
C GLY A 71 -9.42 13.21 -1.51
N VAL A 72 -10.14 13.85 -0.60
CA VAL A 72 -11.43 13.36 -0.08
C VAL A 72 -12.60 13.90 -0.90
N THR A 73 -13.49 13.00 -1.31
CA THR A 73 -14.76 13.32 -1.97
C THR A 73 -15.91 12.61 -1.27
N THR A 74 -17.11 13.15 -1.36
CA THR A 74 -18.31 12.55 -0.77
C THR A 74 -19.44 12.55 -1.79
N ASN A 75 -20.33 11.57 -1.68
CA ASN A 75 -21.52 11.48 -2.51
C ASN A 75 -22.73 11.05 -1.67
N GLY A 76 -23.85 11.62 -1.97
CA GLY A 76 -25.14 11.27 -1.35
C GLY A 76 -25.23 11.62 0.13
N THR A 77 -26.32 11.15 0.75
CA THR A 77 -26.58 11.30 2.19
C THR A 77 -26.36 9.94 2.86
N PRO A 78 -25.50 9.85 3.88
CA PRO A 78 -25.27 8.59 4.61
C PRO A 78 -26.58 7.94 5.04
N GLY A 79 -26.66 6.62 4.85
CA GLY A 79 -27.86 5.84 5.08
C GLY A 79 -28.75 5.67 3.85
N ASN A 80 -28.44 6.33 2.73
CA ASN A 80 -29.19 6.21 1.48
C ASN A 80 -28.34 5.50 0.41
N ALA A 81 -28.98 4.82 -0.51
CA ALA A 81 -28.34 4.12 -1.61
C ALA A 81 -27.36 5.02 -2.37
N GLY A 82 -26.15 4.54 -2.60
CA GLY A 82 -25.09 5.25 -3.33
C GLY A 82 -24.33 6.29 -2.50
N ALA A 83 -24.61 6.44 -1.21
CA ALA A 83 -23.86 7.32 -0.34
C ALA A 83 -22.46 6.76 -0.05
N TYR A 84 -21.43 7.60 -0.13
CA TYR A 84 -20.07 7.21 0.22
C TYR A 84 -19.18 8.40 0.60
N THR A 85 -18.10 8.10 1.29
CA THR A 85 -16.92 8.94 1.40
C THR A 85 -15.77 8.23 0.71
N GLN A 86 -15.03 8.92 -0.17
CA GLN A 86 -13.89 8.36 -0.88
C GLN A 86 -12.66 9.20 -0.61
N ILE A 87 -11.51 8.57 -0.48
CA ILE A 87 -10.21 9.21 -0.37
C ILE A 87 -9.27 8.66 -1.43
N VAL A 88 -8.56 9.55 -2.12
CA VAL A 88 -7.31 9.25 -2.82
C VAL A 88 -6.20 9.65 -1.87
N VAL A 89 -5.48 8.66 -1.35
CA VAL A 89 -4.43 8.91 -0.35
C VAL A 89 -3.27 9.64 -1.02
N ALA A 90 -2.96 10.84 -0.54
CA ALA A 90 -1.84 11.60 -1.09
C ALA A 90 -0.50 10.93 -0.75
N ALA A 91 0.51 11.16 -1.59
CA ALA A 91 1.89 10.80 -1.25
C ALA A 91 2.30 11.52 0.05
N SER A 92 2.97 10.80 0.94
CA SER A 92 3.39 11.27 2.26
C SER A 92 2.22 11.78 3.13
N ALA A 93 1.02 11.22 2.95
CA ALA A 93 -0.11 11.54 3.80
C ALA A 93 0.18 11.15 5.26
N PRO A 94 -0.16 11.99 6.25
CA PRO A 94 0.01 11.64 7.64
C PRO A 94 -0.96 10.52 8.04
N THR A 95 -0.71 9.86 9.16
CA THR A 95 -1.71 8.96 9.77
C THR A 95 -3.02 9.71 9.93
N LEU A 96 -4.09 9.10 9.46
CA LEU A 96 -5.44 9.66 9.49
C LEU A 96 -6.30 8.91 10.52
N TYR A 97 -7.37 9.56 10.93
CA TYR A 97 -8.43 8.99 11.75
C TYR A 97 -9.76 9.24 11.05
N TYR A 98 -10.53 8.18 10.83
CA TYR A 98 -11.90 8.37 10.37
C TYR A 98 -12.81 8.59 11.58
N TYR A 99 -13.78 9.49 11.44
CA TYR A 99 -14.67 9.89 12.51
C TYR A 99 -16.06 10.28 11.97
N CYS A 100 -17.05 10.34 12.84
CA CYS A 100 -18.37 10.87 12.51
C CYS A 100 -18.41 12.36 12.83
N THR A 101 -18.88 13.21 11.91
CA THR A 101 -18.95 14.65 12.16
C THR A 101 -19.98 15.02 13.22
N ASN A 102 -21.01 14.19 13.41
CA ASN A 102 -22.13 14.49 14.30
C ASN A 102 -21.97 13.91 15.71
N HIS A 103 -21.16 12.82 15.85
CA HIS A 103 -21.07 12.09 17.11
C HIS A 103 -19.61 11.71 17.38
N SER A 104 -19.16 11.94 18.61
CA SER A 104 -17.81 11.61 19.04
C SER A 104 -17.61 10.10 19.27
N GLY A 105 -16.37 9.65 19.23
CA GLY A 105 -15.97 8.30 19.65
C GLY A 105 -16.43 7.16 18.76
N MET A 106 -16.89 7.43 17.53
CA MET A 106 -17.40 6.39 16.61
C MET A 106 -16.32 5.76 15.75
N GLY A 107 -15.27 6.51 15.43
CA GLY A 107 -14.28 6.15 14.42
C GLY A 107 -13.07 5.40 14.92
N GLY A 108 -12.08 5.25 14.05
CA GLY A 108 -10.83 4.54 14.30
C GLY A 108 -9.66 5.14 13.50
N GLN A 109 -8.52 4.46 13.54
CA GLN A 109 -7.29 4.89 12.88
C GLN A 109 -7.22 4.36 11.45
N ALA A 110 -6.68 5.16 10.55
CA ALA A 110 -6.31 4.80 9.20
C ALA A 110 -4.84 5.16 8.98
N ASN A 111 -3.96 4.17 9.07
CA ASN A 111 -2.55 4.33 8.73
C ASN A 111 -2.45 4.60 7.24
N THR A 112 -1.68 5.59 6.87
CA THR A 112 -1.25 5.83 5.51
C THR A 112 0.16 5.27 5.37
N VAL A 113 0.37 4.46 4.37
CA VAL A 113 1.62 3.72 4.22
C VAL A 113 2.11 3.88 2.80
N ASP A 114 3.41 3.98 2.65
CA ASP A 114 4.06 4.00 1.35
C ASP A 114 3.63 2.75 0.56
N ASP A 115 3.23 2.91 -0.70
CA ASP A 115 2.80 1.82 -1.58
C ASP A 115 3.92 0.80 -1.86
N ASN A 116 5.17 1.17 -1.54
CA ASN A 116 6.33 0.28 -1.58
C ASN A 116 6.45 -0.67 -0.36
N THR A 117 5.53 -0.63 0.59
CA THR A 117 5.61 -1.49 1.78
C THR A 117 5.14 -2.90 1.45
N TYR A 118 6.07 -3.85 1.36
CA TYR A 118 5.79 -5.27 1.16
C TYR A 118 4.80 -5.81 2.21
N GLY A 119 3.74 -6.49 1.76
CA GLY A 119 2.82 -7.23 2.63
C GLY A 119 1.53 -6.50 3.01
N MET A 120 1.27 -5.31 2.49
CA MET A 120 0.07 -4.52 2.81
C MET A 120 -1.22 -5.00 2.15
N TRP A 121 -1.12 -5.78 1.10
CA TRP A 121 -2.27 -6.29 0.37
C TRP A 121 -2.58 -7.71 0.83
N ALA A 122 -3.84 -7.97 1.17
CA ALA A 122 -4.29 -9.34 1.39
C ALA A 122 -4.04 -10.16 0.11
N TRP A 123 -3.49 -11.35 0.25
CA TRP A 123 -3.28 -12.28 -0.86
C TRP A 123 -4.56 -12.41 -1.70
N GLY A 124 -4.48 -12.07 -3.00
CA GLY A 124 -5.60 -12.19 -3.92
C GLY A 124 -6.42 -10.92 -4.19
N THR A 125 -6.02 -9.75 -3.69
CA THR A 125 -6.76 -8.49 -3.90
C THR A 125 -6.22 -7.61 -5.02
N ASN A 126 -5.02 -7.88 -5.56
CA ASN A 126 -4.46 -7.21 -6.73
C ASN A 126 -4.37 -8.16 -7.91
N GLU A 127 -4.59 -7.64 -9.12
CA GLU A 127 -4.26 -8.37 -10.33
C GLU A 127 -2.75 -8.66 -10.33
N TRP A 128 -2.41 -9.92 -10.57
CA TRP A 128 -1.02 -10.33 -10.74
C TRP A 128 -0.43 -9.59 -11.94
N GLY A 129 0.49 -8.67 -11.70
CA GLY A 129 1.21 -7.97 -12.76
C GLY A 129 1.16 -6.45 -12.73
N ASP A 130 0.35 -5.82 -11.87
CA ASP A 130 0.23 -4.35 -11.78
C ASP A 130 1.13 -3.75 -10.70
N GLN A 131 2.27 -4.37 -10.47
CA GLN A 131 3.35 -3.77 -9.71
C GLN A 131 4.10 -2.86 -10.68
N GLY A 132 3.99 -1.57 -10.50
CA GLY A 132 4.89 -0.63 -11.14
C GLY A 132 6.36 -1.06 -10.90
N PRO A 133 7.32 -0.61 -11.71
CA PRO A 133 8.70 -1.03 -11.59
C PRO A 133 9.20 -0.79 -10.17
N ILE A 134 9.52 -1.88 -9.46
CA ILE A 134 10.19 -1.80 -8.15
C ILE A 134 11.63 -1.46 -8.43
N GLU A 135 12.02 -0.24 -8.16
CA GLU A 135 13.41 0.19 -8.24
C GLU A 135 14.12 -0.21 -6.94
N ILE A 136 14.79 -1.36 -6.94
CA ILE A 136 15.62 -1.78 -5.82
C ILE A 136 17.04 -1.28 -6.09
N THR A 137 17.44 -0.23 -5.39
CA THR A 137 18.83 0.25 -5.42
C THR A 137 19.62 -0.51 -4.36
N LEU A 138 20.42 -1.48 -4.79
CA LEU A 138 21.38 -2.18 -3.93
C LEU A 138 22.71 -1.43 -3.95
N SER A 139 22.98 -0.67 -2.91
CA SER A 139 24.26 0.02 -2.74
C SER A 139 25.04 -0.57 -1.56
N GLY A 140 26.35 -0.85 -1.77
CA GLY A 140 27.25 -1.29 -0.71
C GLY A 140 27.04 -2.73 -0.23
N GLN A 141 26.49 -3.61 -1.06
CA GLN A 141 26.36 -5.03 -0.73
C GLN A 141 27.64 -5.77 -1.07
N SER A 142 28.24 -6.43 -0.08
CA SER A 142 29.28 -7.43 -0.31
C SER A 142 28.63 -8.81 -0.36
N VAL A 143 28.86 -9.54 -1.44
CA VAL A 143 28.35 -10.90 -1.60
C VAL A 143 29.42 -11.88 -1.09
N ALA A 144 29.18 -12.48 0.06
CA ALA A 144 30.02 -13.57 0.57
C ALA A 144 29.65 -14.91 -0.11
N THR A 145 30.63 -15.79 -0.23
CA THR A 145 30.82 -16.93 -1.13
C THR A 145 29.81 -18.08 -1.13
N SER A 146 28.54 -17.89 -0.89
CA SER A 146 27.55 -18.94 -1.19
C SER A 146 26.16 -18.34 -1.41
N LEU A 147 25.97 -17.74 -2.56
CA LEU A 147 24.63 -17.46 -3.05
C LEU A 147 24.12 -18.66 -3.86
N GLY A 148 23.00 -19.23 -3.41
CA GLY A 148 22.18 -20.09 -4.25
C GLY A 148 21.73 -19.33 -5.52
N ALA A 149 20.97 -19.97 -6.41
CA ALA A 149 20.49 -19.33 -7.63
C ALA A 149 19.75 -18.02 -7.32
N LEU A 150 20.25 -16.88 -7.80
CA LEU A 150 19.54 -15.62 -7.79
C LEU A 150 18.64 -15.56 -9.02
N THR A 151 17.34 -15.65 -8.83
CA THR A 151 16.36 -15.45 -9.90
C THR A 151 15.88 -14.01 -9.84
N ILE A 152 16.26 -13.20 -10.83
CA ILE A 152 15.84 -11.81 -10.93
C ILE A 152 14.68 -11.74 -11.93
N GLN A 153 13.49 -11.38 -11.45
CA GLN A 153 12.30 -11.26 -12.30
C GLN A 153 11.97 -9.81 -12.68
N THR A 154 12.72 -8.82 -12.16
CA THR A 154 12.52 -7.39 -12.45
C THR A 154 13.87 -6.73 -12.75
N ALA A 155 13.86 -5.59 -13.43
CA ALA A 155 15.09 -4.86 -13.72
C ALA A 155 15.77 -4.41 -12.41
N VAL A 156 16.94 -4.97 -12.12
CA VAL A 156 17.75 -4.60 -10.97
C VAL A 156 18.99 -3.90 -11.48
N GLN A 157 19.20 -2.66 -11.07
CA GLN A 157 20.46 -1.95 -11.33
C GLN A 157 21.44 -2.26 -10.20
N ILE A 158 22.50 -3.00 -10.51
CA ILE A 158 23.56 -3.33 -9.55
C ILE A 158 24.75 -2.41 -9.84
N THR A 159 25.07 -1.52 -8.89
CA THR A 159 26.23 -0.63 -8.99
C THR A 159 27.19 -0.89 -7.82
N GLY A 160 28.49 -0.95 -8.08
CA GLY A 160 29.52 -1.10 -7.05
C GLY A 160 29.62 -2.49 -6.43
N GLN A 161 29.31 -3.55 -7.17
CA GLN A 161 29.48 -4.92 -6.73
C GLN A 161 30.88 -5.43 -7.06
N GLU A 162 31.57 -5.99 -6.06
CA GLU A 162 32.77 -6.81 -6.26
C GLU A 162 32.38 -8.27 -6.13
N ALA A 163 32.65 -9.07 -7.16
CA ALA A 163 32.44 -10.50 -7.14
C ALA A 163 33.75 -11.23 -6.86
N GLU A 164 33.87 -11.88 -5.73
CA GLU A 164 34.96 -12.79 -5.42
C GLU A 164 34.64 -14.23 -5.89
N THR A 165 35.70 -15.00 -6.16
CA THR A 165 35.94 -16.12 -7.07
C THR A 165 35.09 -17.40 -6.97
N ASP A 166 33.94 -17.47 -6.39
CA ASP A 166 33.09 -18.69 -6.41
C ASP A 166 31.60 -18.37 -6.52
N LEU A 167 31.21 -17.63 -7.55
CA LEU A 167 29.79 -17.50 -7.92
C LEU A 167 29.32 -18.72 -8.68
N GLY A 168 28.35 -19.45 -8.12
CA GLY A 168 27.61 -20.45 -8.86
C GLY A 168 26.92 -19.85 -10.10
N SER A 169 26.30 -20.66 -10.94
CA SER A 169 25.67 -20.20 -12.17
C SER A 169 24.57 -19.14 -11.92
N LEU A 170 24.73 -17.98 -12.54
CA LEU A 170 23.68 -16.97 -12.59
C LEU A 170 22.72 -17.30 -13.73
N THR A 171 21.53 -17.76 -13.41
CA THR A 171 20.49 -18.01 -14.41
C THR A 171 19.54 -16.83 -14.42
N THR A 172 19.53 -16.08 -15.51
CA THR A 172 18.61 -14.95 -15.68
C THR A 172 17.39 -15.44 -16.48
N VAL A 173 16.23 -15.41 -15.86
CA VAL A 173 14.96 -15.73 -16.51
C VAL A 173 14.24 -14.40 -16.80
N GLN A 174 14.17 -14.03 -18.07
CA GLN A 174 13.61 -12.78 -18.60
C GLN A 174 14.24 -11.49 -18.05
N LEU A 175 15.25 -11.03 -18.76
CA LEU A 175 15.81 -9.70 -18.60
C LEU A 175 15.22 -8.76 -19.63
N THR A 176 14.47 -7.75 -19.18
CA THR A 176 14.15 -6.63 -20.06
C THR A 176 15.30 -5.62 -20.12
N ASN A 177 16.07 -5.41 -19.07
CA ASN A 177 17.33 -4.66 -19.06
C ASN A 177 18.11 -4.89 -17.75
N VAL A 178 19.34 -5.42 -17.82
CA VAL A 178 20.29 -5.34 -16.72
C VAL A 178 21.47 -4.52 -17.19
N ALA A 179 21.66 -3.36 -16.61
CA ALA A 179 22.87 -2.57 -16.80
C ALA A 179 23.83 -2.92 -15.66
N LEU A 180 24.87 -3.67 -15.97
CA LEU A 180 25.96 -3.96 -15.05
C LEU A 180 27.06 -2.89 -15.25
N THR A 181 27.14 -1.93 -14.36
CA THR A 181 28.22 -0.94 -14.37
C THR A 181 29.15 -1.18 -13.19
N GLY A 182 30.44 -1.28 -13.44
CA GLY A 182 31.46 -1.45 -12.40
C GLY A 182 31.72 -2.88 -11.96
N LEU A 183 31.33 -3.90 -12.73
CA LEU A 183 31.72 -5.27 -12.48
C LEU A 183 33.17 -5.48 -12.95
N GLN A 184 34.06 -5.81 -12.03
CA GLN A 184 35.39 -6.35 -12.37
C GLN A 184 35.28 -7.88 -12.31
N ALA A 185 35.35 -8.52 -13.46
CA ALA A 185 35.45 -9.97 -13.54
C ALA A 185 36.92 -10.38 -13.45
N GLN A 186 37.32 -11.06 -12.40
CA GLN A 186 38.57 -11.74 -12.32
C GLN A 186 38.49 -13.12 -13.00
N THR A 187 39.58 -13.63 -13.54
CA THR A 187 39.74 -14.55 -14.66
C THR A 187 39.26 -16.01 -14.44
N GLU A 188 38.41 -16.30 -13.49
CA GLU A 188 37.83 -17.65 -13.32
C GLU A 188 36.33 -17.61 -13.09
N LEU A 189 35.63 -16.78 -13.84
CA LEU A 189 34.16 -16.86 -13.91
C LEU A 189 33.79 -18.06 -14.81
N GLY A 190 33.00 -18.95 -14.27
CA GLY A 190 32.32 -19.97 -15.08
C GLY A 190 31.52 -19.34 -16.22
N THR A 191 31.20 -20.11 -17.22
CA THR A 191 30.53 -19.65 -18.44
C THR A 191 29.32 -18.78 -18.16
N PHE A 192 29.33 -17.56 -18.68
CA PHE A 192 28.19 -16.69 -18.72
C PHE A 192 27.28 -17.18 -19.85
N ASP A 193 26.24 -17.90 -19.53
CA ASP A 193 25.27 -18.34 -20.54
C ASP A 193 24.19 -17.26 -20.67
N ASN A 194 24.32 -16.46 -21.72
CA ASN A 194 23.31 -15.47 -22.08
C ASN A 194 22.32 -16.13 -23.04
N ALA A 195 21.32 -16.79 -22.49
CA ALA A 195 20.23 -17.35 -23.28
C ALA A 195 19.18 -16.29 -23.69
N GLY A 196 19.64 -15.11 -24.09
CA GLY A 196 18.82 -14.04 -24.64
C GLY A 196 19.11 -13.89 -26.13
N THR A 197 18.40 -14.60 -26.99
CA THR A 197 18.30 -14.25 -28.42
C THR A 197 17.46 -13.00 -28.57
N LEU A 198 17.99 -12.06 -29.36
CA LEU A 198 17.32 -10.89 -29.92
C LEU A 198 16.04 -11.26 -30.68
#